data_ce783d52aa7af960d99ee947061eaad1
#
_entry.id   ce783d52aa7af960d99ee947061eaad1
#
_cell.length_a   1.000
_cell.length_b   1.000
_cell.length_c   1.000
_cell.angle_alpha   90.00
_cell.angle_beta   90.00
_cell.angle_gamma   90.00
#
_symmetry.space_group_name_H-M   'P 1'
#
loop_
_entity.id
_entity.type
_entity.pdbx_description
1 polymer ?
#
loop_
_entity_poly.entity_id
_entity_poly.type
_entity_poly.pdbx_seq_one_letter_code
_entity_poly.pdbx_strand_id
1 'polypeptide(L)'
;EISACLVGSEMCIRDSPKSFLLGAAAQFGIFAAYIMAIFMGFPDKAAAAISIIGGADGPTSIFLAGKLGQTKYMGPIAVAAYSYMSLVPIIQPPIMKLLTTKKEREVKMEQLRPVSKLEKILFPIVVTIVVVLILPTTAPLVGMLMLGNLFRESGVVKQLTETASNALMYIVVIILGTSVGATTSAEAFFNLDTLKIVALGLIAFCFGTAAGVVFGKIMCKATHGKVNPLIGSAGVSAVPMAARVSQKV
;
A
#
# COMPACT_ATOMS: atom_id res chain seq x y z
N GLU A 1 -13.10 -12.70 0.16
CA GLU A 1 -12.62 -11.32 -0.10
C GLU A 1 -12.21 -10.58 1.17
N ILE A 2 -12.88 -10.85 2.26
CA ILE A 2 -12.56 -10.40 3.62
C ILE A 2 -11.28 -11.08 4.15
N SER A 3 -10.94 -12.26 3.66
CA SER A 3 -9.76 -13.04 4.07
C SER A 3 -8.42 -12.41 3.68
N ALA A 4 -8.34 -11.65 2.60
CA ALA A 4 -7.08 -11.01 2.19
C ALA A 4 -6.63 -9.90 3.15
N CYS A 5 -7.59 -9.17 3.75
CA CYS A 5 -7.32 -8.16 4.76
C CYS A 5 -7.03 -8.77 6.14
N LEU A 6 -7.64 -9.93 6.43
CA LEU A 6 -7.33 -10.78 7.60
C LEU A 6 -5.92 -11.35 7.51
N VAL A 7 -5.55 -11.84 6.32
CA VAL A 7 -4.21 -12.36 6.06
C VAL A 7 -3.14 -11.29 6.30
N GLY A 8 -3.43 -10.02 5.96
CA GLY A 8 -2.50 -8.92 6.24
C GLY A 8 -2.24 -8.71 7.73
N SER A 9 -3.28 -8.57 8.55
CA SER A 9 -3.11 -8.35 10.00
C SER A 9 -2.58 -9.59 10.72
N GLU A 10 -3.09 -10.77 10.40
CA GLU A 10 -2.58 -12.03 10.97
C GLU A 10 -1.13 -12.29 10.58
N MET A 11 -0.73 -12.04 9.33
CA MET A 11 0.67 -12.14 8.92
C MET A 11 1.56 -11.16 9.68
N CYS A 12 1.13 -9.89 9.87
CA CYS A 12 1.90 -8.91 10.63
C CYS A 12 2.12 -9.34 12.08
N ILE A 13 1.12 -9.93 12.73
CA ILE A 13 1.22 -10.39 14.12
C ILE A 13 2.08 -11.67 14.21
N ARG A 14 1.89 -12.60 13.28
CA ARG A 14 2.52 -13.94 13.31
C ARG A 14 4.02 -13.91 12.99
N ASP A 15 4.42 -13.04 12.04
CA ASP A 15 5.80 -12.89 11.56
C ASP A 15 6.28 -11.43 11.66
N SER A 16 5.93 -10.76 12.77
CA SER A 16 6.17 -9.31 12.93
C SER A 16 7.50 -8.80 12.36
N PRO A 17 8.68 -9.34 12.71
CA PRO A 17 9.94 -8.80 12.17
C PRO A 17 10.08 -9.01 10.66
N LYS A 18 9.69 -10.17 10.15
CA LYS A 18 9.82 -10.53 8.73
C LYS A 18 8.81 -9.76 7.87
N SER A 19 7.59 -9.58 8.35
CA SER A 19 6.55 -8.82 7.65
C SER A 19 6.87 -7.33 7.60
N PHE A 20 7.44 -6.76 8.66
CA PHE A 20 7.91 -5.37 8.66
C PHE A 20 9.05 -5.16 7.67
N LEU A 21 10.00 -6.07 7.59
CA LEU A 21 11.09 -6.01 6.62
C LEU A 21 10.56 -6.10 5.18
N LEU A 22 9.57 -6.96 4.94
CA LEU A 22 8.95 -7.10 3.62
C LEU A 22 8.17 -5.85 3.22
N GLY A 23 7.42 -5.27 4.15
CA GLY A 23 6.74 -4.00 3.95
C GLY A 23 7.71 -2.86 3.67
N ALA A 24 8.80 -2.76 4.44
CA ALA A 24 9.83 -1.77 4.22
C ALA A 24 10.50 -1.90 2.84
N ALA A 25 10.78 -3.13 2.39
CA ALA A 25 11.35 -3.37 1.07
C ALA A 25 10.40 -2.95 -0.07
N ALA A 26 9.10 -3.20 0.08
CA ALA A 26 8.11 -2.76 -0.91
C ALA A 26 7.97 -1.24 -0.99
N GLN A 27 8.23 -0.53 0.12
CA GLN A 27 8.24 0.95 0.16
C GLN A 27 9.47 1.56 -0.54
N PHE A 28 10.43 0.75 -1.00
CA PHE A 28 11.58 1.25 -1.78
C PHE A 28 11.12 2.00 -3.05
N GLY A 29 9.94 1.67 -3.58
CA GLY A 29 9.30 2.41 -4.66
C GLY A 29 9.06 3.89 -4.33
N ILE A 30 8.77 4.23 -3.07
CA ILE A 30 8.58 5.61 -2.62
C ILE A 30 9.89 6.39 -2.70
N PHE A 31 10.98 5.80 -2.23
CA PHE A 31 12.31 6.45 -2.31
C PHE A 31 12.75 6.66 -3.75
N ALA A 32 12.59 5.66 -4.60
CA ALA A 32 12.87 5.77 -6.03
C ALA A 32 12.03 6.89 -6.68
N ALA A 33 10.75 6.96 -6.36
CA ALA A 33 9.84 8.00 -6.85
C ALA A 33 10.26 9.38 -6.37
N TYR A 34 10.66 9.53 -5.12
CA TYR A 34 11.12 10.80 -4.57
C TYR A 34 12.35 11.32 -5.31
N ILE A 35 13.36 10.47 -5.45
CA ILE A 35 14.61 10.82 -6.16
C ILE A 35 14.29 11.22 -7.61
N MET A 36 13.48 10.43 -8.31
CA MET A 36 13.08 10.74 -9.69
C MET A 36 12.29 12.05 -9.79
N ALA A 37 11.40 12.33 -8.83
CA ALA A 37 10.63 13.57 -8.82
C ALA A 37 11.54 14.80 -8.66
N ILE A 38 12.55 14.74 -7.78
CA ILE A 38 13.56 15.79 -7.64
C ILE A 38 14.35 15.98 -8.94
N PHE A 39 14.80 14.90 -9.58
CA PHE A 39 15.50 14.99 -10.87
C PHE A 39 14.63 15.57 -12.00
N MET A 40 13.33 15.37 -11.94
CA MET A 40 12.36 15.94 -12.89
C MET A 40 12.06 17.42 -12.62
N GLY A 41 12.61 18.01 -11.54
CA GLY A 41 12.49 19.42 -11.20
C GLY A 41 11.26 19.77 -10.35
N PHE A 42 10.63 18.80 -9.69
CA PHE A 42 9.55 19.09 -8.75
C PHE A 42 10.09 19.66 -7.43
N PRO A 43 9.40 20.65 -6.82
CA PRO A 43 9.76 21.14 -5.49
C PRO A 43 9.70 20.01 -4.45
N ASP A 44 10.57 20.03 -3.42
CA ASP A 44 10.68 18.99 -2.39
C ASP A 44 9.34 18.55 -1.80
N LYS A 45 8.47 19.51 -1.46
CA LYS A 45 7.15 19.21 -0.91
C LYS A 45 6.23 18.51 -1.90
N ALA A 46 6.30 18.88 -3.18
CA ALA A 46 5.54 18.21 -4.23
C ALA A 46 6.12 16.83 -4.52
N ALA A 47 7.44 16.71 -4.59
CA ALA A 47 8.14 15.44 -4.76
C ALA A 47 7.80 14.45 -3.64
N ALA A 48 7.73 14.91 -2.39
CA ALA A 48 7.32 14.09 -1.26
C ALA A 48 5.88 13.57 -1.40
N ALA A 49 4.94 14.40 -1.83
CA ALA A 49 3.55 13.97 -2.07
C ALA A 49 3.43 13.00 -3.26
N ILE A 50 4.13 13.29 -4.36
CA ILE A 50 4.16 12.46 -5.57
C ILE A 50 4.81 11.10 -5.27
N SER A 51 5.85 11.07 -4.45
CA SER A 51 6.60 9.84 -4.16
C SER A 51 5.76 8.73 -3.54
N ILE A 52 4.73 9.07 -2.77
CA ILE A 52 3.82 8.10 -2.14
C ILE A 52 3.11 7.22 -3.17
N ILE A 53 2.95 7.70 -4.41
CA ILE A 53 2.40 6.92 -5.52
C ILE A 53 3.21 5.64 -5.76
N GLY A 54 4.54 5.69 -5.52
CA GLY A 54 5.41 4.53 -5.65
C GLY A 54 5.10 3.38 -4.68
N GLY A 55 4.42 3.69 -3.55
CA GLY A 55 3.87 2.71 -2.61
C GLY A 55 2.47 2.21 -2.98
N ALA A 56 1.88 2.68 -4.09
CA ALA A 56 0.51 2.40 -4.52
C ALA A 56 -0.56 2.83 -3.49
N ASP A 57 -0.34 3.96 -2.82
CA ASP A 57 -1.23 4.52 -1.81
C ASP A 57 -1.79 5.88 -2.25
N GLY A 58 -2.91 5.83 -2.97
CA GLY A 58 -3.59 7.02 -3.49
C GLY A 58 -4.10 7.96 -2.41
N PRO A 59 -4.89 7.48 -1.44
CA PRO A 59 -5.43 8.31 -0.38
C PRO A 59 -4.35 9.04 0.43
N THR A 60 -3.27 8.36 0.78
CA THR A 60 -2.15 8.98 1.52
C THR A 60 -1.41 10.03 0.69
N SER A 61 -1.23 9.81 -0.62
CA SER A 61 -0.63 10.80 -1.52
C SER A 61 -1.45 12.10 -1.55
N ILE A 62 -2.77 11.98 -1.66
CA ILE A 62 -3.69 13.14 -1.67
C ILE A 62 -3.67 13.85 -0.32
N PHE A 63 -3.75 13.10 0.77
CA PHE A 63 -3.68 13.63 2.13
C PHE A 63 -2.38 14.41 2.36
N LEU A 64 -1.25 13.85 1.96
CA LEU A 64 0.06 14.49 2.12
C LEU A 64 0.19 15.73 1.23
N ALA A 65 -0.30 15.70 0.00
CA ALA A 65 -0.32 16.86 -0.88
C ALA A 65 -1.12 18.03 -0.26
N GLY A 66 -2.27 17.75 0.34
CA GLY A 66 -3.06 18.73 1.07
C GLY A 66 -2.33 19.28 2.29
N LYS A 67 -1.73 18.41 3.12
CA LYS A 67 -0.96 18.81 4.30
C LYS A 67 0.26 19.68 3.98
N LEU A 68 0.92 19.41 2.86
CA LEU A 68 2.09 20.17 2.39
C LEU A 68 1.72 21.42 1.58
N GLY A 69 0.43 21.73 1.43
CA GLY A 69 -0.05 22.88 0.69
C GLY A 69 0.15 22.77 -0.83
N GLN A 70 0.29 21.56 -1.34
CA GLN A 70 0.53 21.28 -2.77
C GLN A 70 -0.78 21.00 -3.53
N THR A 71 -1.78 21.84 -3.35
CA THR A 71 -3.13 21.67 -3.92
C THR A 71 -3.14 21.58 -5.45
N LYS A 72 -2.22 22.28 -6.12
CA LYS A 72 -2.03 22.23 -7.58
C LYS A 72 -1.82 20.79 -8.09
N TYR A 73 -1.14 19.96 -7.33
CA TYR A 73 -0.79 18.60 -7.74
C TYR A 73 -1.77 17.54 -7.25
N MET A 74 -2.76 17.90 -6.41
CA MET A 74 -3.70 16.91 -5.85
C MET A 74 -4.50 16.18 -6.92
N GLY A 75 -5.02 16.88 -7.92
CA GLY A 75 -5.74 16.27 -9.03
C GLY A 75 -4.86 15.29 -9.83
N PRO A 76 -3.72 15.74 -10.38
CA PRO A 76 -2.77 14.89 -11.09
C PRO A 76 -2.30 13.67 -10.27
N ILE A 77 -2.00 13.86 -8.99
CA ILE A 77 -1.60 12.79 -8.07
C ILE A 77 -2.72 11.76 -7.91
N ALA A 78 -3.96 12.21 -7.70
CA ALA A 78 -5.10 11.34 -7.53
C ALA A 78 -5.36 10.49 -8.78
N VAL A 79 -5.35 11.13 -9.96
CA VAL A 79 -5.55 10.44 -11.24
C VAL A 79 -4.46 9.40 -11.46
N ALA A 80 -3.20 9.76 -11.25
CA ALA A 80 -2.08 8.84 -11.38
C ALA A 80 -2.25 7.65 -10.41
N ALA A 81 -2.45 7.91 -9.12
CA ALA A 81 -2.54 6.87 -8.09
C ALA A 81 -3.68 5.88 -8.36
N TYR A 82 -4.88 6.36 -8.66
CA TYR A 82 -6.01 5.48 -8.94
C TYR A 82 -5.89 4.73 -10.27
N SER A 83 -5.29 5.36 -11.29
CA SER A 83 -4.99 4.69 -12.57
C SER A 83 -4.05 3.49 -12.36
N TYR A 84 -3.00 3.64 -11.53
CA TYR A 84 -2.08 2.53 -11.25
C TYR A 84 -2.72 1.43 -10.45
N MET A 85 -3.58 1.74 -9.48
CA MET A 85 -4.33 0.72 -8.75
C MET A 85 -5.13 -0.17 -9.69
N SER A 86 -5.71 0.39 -10.75
CA SER A 86 -6.41 -0.37 -11.79
C SER A 86 -5.47 -1.20 -12.67
N LEU A 87 -4.24 -0.74 -12.87
CA LEU A 87 -3.24 -1.39 -13.72
C LEU A 87 -2.39 -2.45 -12.97
N VAL A 88 -2.51 -2.56 -11.66
CA VAL A 88 -1.80 -3.57 -10.84
C VAL A 88 -1.90 -4.98 -11.43
N PRO A 89 -3.08 -5.50 -11.84
CA PRO A 89 -3.18 -6.84 -12.42
C PRO A 89 -2.45 -7.02 -13.75
N ILE A 90 -2.14 -5.93 -14.44
CA ILE A 90 -1.45 -5.95 -15.74
C ILE A 90 0.05 -5.79 -15.55
N ILE A 91 0.48 -4.89 -14.65
CA ILE A 91 1.88 -4.51 -14.47
C ILE A 91 2.65 -5.52 -13.61
N GLN A 92 2.05 -6.03 -12.54
CA GLN A 92 2.75 -6.91 -11.60
C GLN A 92 3.12 -8.30 -12.18
N PRO A 93 2.24 -9.02 -12.92
CA PRO A 93 2.55 -10.36 -13.38
C PRO A 93 3.81 -10.48 -14.26
N PRO A 94 4.06 -9.58 -15.22
CA PRO A 94 5.29 -9.62 -16.01
C PRO A 94 6.54 -9.45 -15.14
N ILE A 95 6.51 -8.51 -14.19
CA ILE A 95 7.65 -8.22 -13.30
C ILE A 95 7.91 -9.43 -12.39
N MET A 96 6.87 -10.00 -11.81
CA MET A 96 6.99 -11.18 -10.95
C MET A 96 7.54 -12.39 -11.73
N LYS A 97 7.04 -12.63 -12.96
CA LYS A 97 7.51 -13.73 -13.82
C LYS A 97 8.95 -13.55 -14.25
N LEU A 98 9.37 -12.30 -14.51
CA LEU A 98 10.75 -11.99 -14.90
C LEU A 98 11.72 -12.22 -13.73
N LEU A 99 11.32 -11.87 -12.53
CA LEU A 99 12.17 -11.91 -11.33
C LEU A 99 12.15 -13.25 -10.60
N THR A 100 11.19 -14.15 -10.87
CA THR A 100 11.05 -15.43 -10.15
C THR A 100 11.08 -16.63 -11.11
N THR A 101 11.68 -17.72 -10.65
CA THR A 101 11.65 -19.01 -11.36
C THR A 101 10.36 -19.78 -11.05
N LYS A 102 9.99 -20.76 -11.90
CA LYS A 102 8.82 -21.62 -11.65
C LYS A 102 8.90 -22.34 -10.31
N LYS A 103 10.07 -22.86 -9.94
CA LYS A 103 10.30 -23.54 -8.66
C LYS A 103 10.09 -22.63 -7.46
N GLU A 104 10.49 -21.37 -7.54
CA GLU A 104 10.28 -20.38 -6.47
C GLU A 104 8.81 -20.01 -6.31
N ARG A 105 8.02 -20.03 -7.38
CA ARG A 105 6.59 -19.73 -7.35
C ARG A 105 5.74 -20.86 -6.77
N GLU A 106 6.18 -22.09 -6.92
CA GLU A 106 5.50 -23.29 -6.41
C GLU A 106 5.71 -23.53 -4.91
N VAL A 107 6.54 -22.73 -4.24
CA VAL A 107 6.77 -22.83 -2.80
C VAL A 107 5.46 -22.60 -2.04
N LYS A 108 4.95 -23.66 -1.40
CA LYS A 108 3.79 -23.57 -0.50
C LYS A 108 4.25 -23.06 0.85
N MET A 109 3.64 -21.99 1.31
CA MET A 109 3.90 -21.47 2.65
C MET A 109 3.23 -22.36 3.68
N GLU A 110 4.00 -22.85 4.66
CA GLU A 110 3.46 -23.55 5.82
C GLU A 110 2.62 -22.61 6.68
N GLN A 111 1.55 -23.13 7.28
CA GLN A 111 0.77 -22.36 8.25
C GLN A 111 1.67 -21.99 9.44
N LEU A 112 1.80 -20.70 9.66
CA LEU A 112 2.52 -20.16 10.79
C LEU A 112 1.74 -20.38 12.10
N ARG A 113 2.36 -20.13 13.27
CA ARG A 113 1.74 -20.35 14.58
C ARG A 113 0.32 -19.76 14.66
N PRO A 114 -0.63 -20.40 15.35
CA PRO A 114 -1.93 -19.81 15.62
C PRO A 114 -1.76 -18.56 16.51
N VAL A 115 -2.44 -17.47 16.15
CA VAL A 115 -2.43 -16.23 16.92
C VAL A 115 -3.62 -16.22 17.87
N SER A 116 -3.40 -15.87 19.14
CA SER A 116 -4.47 -15.80 20.13
C SER A 116 -5.39 -14.60 19.87
N LYS A 117 -6.66 -14.70 20.30
CA LYS A 117 -7.63 -13.60 20.16
C LYS A 117 -7.16 -12.33 20.88
N LEU A 118 -6.49 -12.50 22.01
CA LEU A 118 -5.96 -11.38 22.80
C LEU A 118 -4.84 -10.65 22.06
N GLU A 119 -3.93 -11.38 21.41
CA GLU A 119 -2.88 -10.78 20.56
C GLU A 119 -3.49 -9.95 19.41
N LYS A 120 -4.56 -10.44 18.79
CA LYS A 120 -5.26 -9.72 17.69
C LYS A 120 -5.92 -8.42 18.15
N ILE A 121 -6.41 -8.37 19.39
CA ILE A 121 -7.04 -7.18 19.98
C ILE A 121 -5.98 -6.19 20.46
N LEU A 122 -4.90 -6.65 21.09
CA LEU A 122 -3.85 -5.79 21.61
C LEU A 122 -2.99 -5.17 20.52
N PHE A 123 -2.77 -5.89 19.42
CA PHE A 123 -1.91 -5.45 18.32
C PHE A 123 -2.28 -4.05 17.78
N PRO A 124 -3.52 -3.75 17.38
CA PRO A 124 -3.87 -2.43 16.86
C PRO A 124 -3.71 -1.32 17.91
N ILE A 125 -3.94 -1.61 19.19
CA ILE A 125 -3.78 -0.64 20.28
C ILE A 125 -2.30 -0.29 20.46
N VAL A 126 -1.45 -1.30 20.58
CA VAL A 126 0.00 -1.12 20.77
C VAL A 126 0.62 -0.41 19.57
N VAL A 127 0.29 -0.85 18.35
CA VAL A 127 0.82 -0.24 17.12
C VAL A 127 0.41 1.23 17.02
N THR A 128 -0.86 1.55 17.32
CA THR A 128 -1.33 2.94 17.31
C THR A 128 -0.53 3.80 18.29
N ILE A 129 -0.37 3.35 19.53
CA ILE A 129 0.37 4.08 20.55
C ILE A 129 1.81 4.31 20.12
N VAL A 130 2.51 3.26 19.71
CA VAL A 130 3.93 3.34 19.33
C VAL A 130 4.13 4.27 18.13
N VAL A 131 3.32 4.09 17.06
CA VAL A 131 3.49 4.88 15.84
C VAL A 131 3.12 6.35 16.07
N VAL A 132 2.05 6.63 16.80
CA VAL A 132 1.63 8.01 17.09
C VAL A 132 2.62 8.73 18.01
N LEU A 133 3.26 8.03 18.95
CA LEU A 133 4.32 8.60 19.77
C LEU A 133 5.57 8.99 18.96
N ILE A 134 5.90 8.20 17.92
CA ILE A 134 7.05 8.49 17.05
C ILE A 134 6.69 9.57 16.01
N LEU A 135 5.50 9.46 15.42
CA LEU A 135 5.02 10.32 14.33
C LEU A 135 3.60 10.82 14.61
N PRO A 136 3.40 11.85 15.44
CA PRO A 136 2.08 12.35 15.82
C PRO A 136 1.19 12.74 14.63
N THR A 137 1.78 13.20 13.53
CA THR A 137 1.06 13.62 12.32
C THR A 137 0.34 12.48 11.61
N THR A 138 0.71 11.22 11.87
CA THR A 138 0.09 10.02 11.27
C THR A 138 -1.12 9.52 12.07
N ALA A 139 -1.42 10.12 13.22
CA ALA A 139 -2.50 9.69 14.10
C ALA A 139 -3.86 9.49 13.40
N PRO A 140 -4.34 10.40 12.53
CA PRO A 140 -5.61 10.19 11.84
C PRO A 140 -5.60 8.96 10.93
N LEU A 141 -4.50 8.75 10.22
CA LEU A 141 -4.38 7.67 9.23
C LEU A 141 -4.24 6.31 9.91
N VAL A 142 -3.23 6.17 10.76
CA VAL A 142 -2.94 4.92 11.48
C VAL A 142 -4.02 4.61 12.52
N GLY A 143 -4.51 5.63 13.21
CA GLY A 143 -5.58 5.48 14.19
C GLY A 143 -6.87 4.93 13.58
N MET A 144 -7.33 5.46 12.46
CA MET A 144 -8.54 4.98 11.79
C MET A 144 -8.37 3.57 11.21
N LEU A 145 -7.18 3.26 10.64
CA LEU A 145 -6.86 1.91 10.16
C LEU A 145 -6.90 0.89 11.30
N MET A 146 -6.25 1.20 12.42
CA MET A 146 -6.16 0.31 13.57
C MET A 146 -7.49 0.23 14.34
N LEU A 147 -8.29 1.30 14.36
CA LEU A 147 -9.64 1.28 14.91
C LEU A 147 -10.55 0.31 14.13
N GLY A 148 -10.50 0.35 12.80
CA GLY A 148 -11.23 -0.60 11.96
C GLY A 148 -10.80 -2.05 12.20
N ASN A 149 -9.49 -2.27 12.39
CA ASN A 149 -8.96 -3.58 12.73
C ASN A 149 -9.45 -4.05 14.12
N LEU A 150 -9.46 -3.16 15.12
CA LEU A 150 -9.97 -3.44 16.45
C LEU A 150 -11.45 -3.81 16.44
N PHE A 151 -12.30 -3.08 15.70
CA PHE A 151 -13.72 -3.39 15.56
C PHE A 151 -13.92 -4.80 15.02
N ARG A 152 -13.13 -5.18 14.04
CA ARG A 152 -13.20 -6.49 13.40
C ARG A 152 -12.75 -7.62 14.31
N GLU A 153 -11.58 -7.49 14.92
CA GLU A 153 -10.96 -8.55 15.72
C GLU A 153 -11.63 -8.72 17.10
N SER A 154 -12.23 -7.67 17.64
CA SER A 154 -12.99 -7.76 18.90
C SER A 154 -14.21 -8.68 18.77
N GLY A 155 -14.86 -8.66 17.59
CA GLY A 155 -16.07 -9.43 17.32
C GLY A 155 -17.32 -8.99 18.10
N VAL A 156 -17.21 -7.94 18.92
CA VAL A 156 -18.31 -7.43 19.77
C VAL A 156 -19.23 -6.49 18.97
N VAL A 157 -18.64 -5.69 18.08
CA VAL A 157 -19.35 -4.63 17.36
C VAL A 157 -19.54 -4.98 15.87
N LYS A 158 -20.12 -6.15 15.58
CA LYS A 158 -20.28 -6.63 14.22
C LYS A 158 -21.04 -5.66 13.31
N GLN A 159 -22.13 -5.06 13.82
CA GLN A 159 -22.94 -4.10 13.06
C GLN A 159 -22.14 -2.84 12.70
N LEU A 160 -21.28 -2.33 13.61
CA LEU A 160 -20.41 -1.20 13.30
C LEU A 160 -19.37 -1.57 12.24
N THR A 161 -18.81 -2.77 12.31
CA THR A 161 -17.87 -3.27 11.32
C THR A 161 -18.52 -3.39 9.93
N GLU A 162 -19.73 -3.91 9.85
CA GLU A 162 -20.49 -4.00 8.60
C GLU A 162 -20.85 -2.63 8.05
N THR A 163 -21.32 -1.71 8.90
CA THR A 163 -21.65 -0.34 8.50
C THR A 163 -20.41 0.41 8.00
N ALA A 164 -19.29 0.31 8.71
CA ALA A 164 -18.04 0.95 8.32
C ALA A 164 -17.47 0.37 7.01
N SER A 165 -17.56 -0.94 6.84
CA SER A 165 -17.01 -1.62 5.66
C SER A 165 -17.86 -1.48 4.39
N ASN A 166 -19.12 -1.16 4.53
CA ASN A 166 -20.06 -1.04 3.42
C ASN A 166 -20.59 0.40 3.27
N ALA A 167 -21.58 0.79 4.08
CA ALA A 167 -22.25 2.06 3.91
C ALA A 167 -21.33 3.28 4.05
N LEU A 168 -20.56 3.34 5.14
CA LEU A 168 -19.64 4.47 5.38
C LEU A 168 -18.54 4.51 4.32
N MET A 169 -17.98 3.37 3.96
CA MET A 169 -16.94 3.29 2.92
C MET A 169 -17.47 3.84 1.59
N TYR A 170 -18.67 3.47 1.15
CA TYR A 170 -19.23 3.97 -0.10
C TYR A 170 -19.52 5.48 -0.04
N ILE A 171 -20.04 5.98 1.08
CA ILE A 171 -20.25 7.42 1.26
C ILE A 171 -18.92 8.19 1.15
N VAL A 172 -17.90 7.73 1.86
CA VAL A 172 -16.57 8.36 1.83
C VAL A 172 -15.95 8.30 0.43
N VAL A 173 -16.09 7.17 -0.27
CA VAL A 173 -15.58 7.03 -1.65
C VAL A 173 -16.30 7.99 -2.62
N ILE A 174 -17.61 8.16 -2.49
CA ILE A 174 -18.37 9.12 -3.31
C ILE A 174 -17.89 10.55 -3.04
N ILE A 175 -17.78 10.95 -1.76
CA ILE A 175 -17.31 12.28 -1.38
C ILE A 175 -15.88 12.50 -1.88
N LEU A 176 -14.99 11.54 -1.67
CA LEU A 176 -13.61 11.61 -2.13
C LEU A 176 -13.53 11.74 -3.66
N GLY A 177 -14.22 10.87 -4.38
CA GLY A 177 -14.24 10.87 -5.85
C GLY A 177 -14.78 12.18 -6.41
N THR A 178 -15.87 12.69 -5.83
CA THR A 178 -16.47 13.98 -6.24
C THR A 178 -15.53 15.14 -5.94
N SER A 179 -14.93 15.19 -4.75
CA SER A 179 -14.00 16.24 -4.34
C SER A 179 -12.75 16.26 -5.22
N VAL A 180 -12.16 15.10 -5.48
CA VAL A 180 -10.99 14.95 -6.34
C VAL A 180 -11.35 15.30 -7.78
N GLY A 181 -12.50 14.82 -8.30
CA GLY A 181 -12.97 15.16 -9.63
C GLY A 181 -13.19 16.66 -9.81
N ALA A 182 -13.73 17.35 -8.80
CA ALA A 182 -13.92 18.79 -8.82
C ALA A 182 -12.60 19.59 -8.86
N THR A 183 -11.49 19.04 -8.35
CA THR A 183 -10.16 19.67 -8.44
C THR A 183 -9.47 19.43 -9.78
N THR A 184 -10.00 18.53 -10.61
CA THR A 184 -9.41 18.16 -11.89
C THR A 184 -9.91 19.08 -12.99
N SER A 185 -9.08 20.03 -13.42
CA SER A 185 -9.35 20.87 -14.59
C SER A 185 -8.67 20.32 -15.84
N ALA A 186 -9.20 20.61 -17.01
CA ALA A 186 -8.59 20.22 -18.28
C ALA A 186 -7.16 20.75 -18.41
N GLU A 187 -6.91 21.99 -17.98
CA GLU A 187 -5.58 22.62 -18.00
C GLU A 187 -4.58 21.89 -17.07
N ALA A 188 -5.04 21.47 -15.88
CA ALA A 188 -4.20 20.72 -14.95
C ALA A 188 -3.90 19.31 -15.48
N PHE A 189 -4.83 18.71 -16.26
CA PHE A 189 -4.68 17.35 -16.77
C PHE A 189 -3.75 17.29 -17.99
N PHE A 190 -3.87 18.25 -18.92
CA PHE A 190 -3.04 18.31 -20.12
C PHE A 190 -1.73 19.09 -19.92
N ASN A 191 -1.25 19.18 -18.69
CA ASN A 191 0.03 19.79 -18.38
C ASN A 191 1.17 18.76 -18.44
N LEU A 192 2.35 19.21 -18.85
CA LEU A 192 3.56 18.39 -18.88
C LEU A 192 3.88 17.79 -17.51
N ASP A 193 3.60 18.52 -16.42
CA ASP A 193 3.82 18.06 -15.06
C ASP A 193 2.95 16.83 -14.74
N THR A 194 1.70 16.80 -15.20
CA THR A 194 0.81 15.64 -15.02
C THR A 194 1.33 14.42 -15.74
N LEU A 195 1.79 14.59 -16.98
CA LEU A 195 2.38 13.49 -17.75
C LEU A 195 3.64 12.94 -17.07
N LYS A 196 4.47 13.83 -16.51
CA LYS A 196 5.64 13.44 -15.71
C LYS A 196 5.24 12.64 -14.47
N ILE A 197 4.21 13.08 -13.72
CA ILE A 197 3.71 12.38 -12.52
C ILE A 197 3.19 11.00 -12.90
N VAL A 198 2.45 10.88 -14.01
CA VAL A 198 1.95 9.61 -14.51
C VAL A 198 3.12 8.68 -14.87
N ALA A 199 4.07 9.12 -15.66
CA ALA A 199 5.21 8.30 -16.06
C ALA A 199 6.07 7.86 -14.84
N LEU A 200 6.33 8.82 -13.94
CA LEU A 200 7.09 8.58 -12.71
C LEU A 200 6.42 7.54 -11.81
N GLY A 201 5.11 7.66 -11.61
CA GLY A 201 4.37 6.70 -10.79
C GLY A 201 4.40 5.29 -11.37
N LEU A 202 4.28 5.14 -12.70
CA LEU A 202 4.39 3.84 -13.35
C LEU A 202 5.76 3.19 -13.10
N ILE A 203 6.83 3.95 -13.32
CA ILE A 203 8.21 3.49 -13.11
C ILE A 203 8.43 3.15 -11.64
N ALA A 204 8.01 4.03 -10.73
CA ALA A 204 8.15 3.82 -9.29
C ALA A 204 7.42 2.58 -8.79
N PHE A 205 6.22 2.32 -9.31
CA PHE A 205 5.46 1.12 -8.99
C PHE A 205 6.16 -0.17 -9.47
N CYS A 206 6.77 -0.12 -10.65
CA CYS A 206 7.61 -1.22 -11.15
C CYS A 206 8.81 -1.47 -10.22
N PHE A 207 9.49 -0.40 -9.77
CA PHE A 207 10.60 -0.51 -8.83
C PHE A 207 10.15 -1.05 -7.47
N GLY A 208 9.04 -0.59 -6.92
CA GLY A 208 8.50 -1.09 -5.66
C GLY A 208 8.15 -2.58 -5.72
N THR A 209 7.48 -3.00 -6.80
CA THR A 209 7.17 -4.42 -7.03
C THR A 209 8.45 -5.25 -7.18
N ALA A 210 9.42 -4.79 -7.95
CA ALA A 210 10.69 -5.48 -8.14
C ALA A 210 11.47 -5.61 -6.84
N ALA A 211 11.60 -4.52 -6.07
CA ALA A 211 12.27 -4.53 -4.78
C ALA A 211 11.60 -5.49 -3.79
N GLY A 212 10.27 -5.47 -3.71
CA GLY A 212 9.51 -6.41 -2.88
C GLY A 212 9.77 -7.87 -3.23
N VAL A 213 9.72 -8.22 -4.52
CA VAL A 213 9.99 -9.59 -4.98
C VAL A 213 11.43 -10.01 -4.73
N VAL A 214 12.41 -9.14 -5.01
CA VAL A 214 13.84 -9.42 -4.76
C VAL A 214 14.07 -9.68 -3.27
N PHE A 215 13.49 -8.85 -2.40
CA PHE A 215 13.60 -9.05 -0.97
C PHE A 215 12.87 -10.32 -0.51
N GLY A 216 11.72 -10.64 -1.09
CA GLY A 216 11.03 -11.92 -0.91
C GLY A 216 11.92 -13.13 -1.29
N LYS A 217 12.72 -13.01 -2.35
CA LYS A 217 13.73 -14.04 -2.73
C LYS A 217 14.83 -14.18 -1.70
N ILE A 218 15.34 -13.08 -1.18
CA ILE A 218 16.36 -13.10 -0.11
C ILE A 218 15.79 -13.80 1.12
N MET A 219 14.55 -13.47 1.50
CA MET A 219 13.85 -14.12 2.60
C MET A 219 13.59 -15.60 2.36
N CYS A 220 13.17 -15.98 1.14
CA CYS A 220 12.99 -17.37 0.75
C CYS A 220 14.29 -18.16 0.93
N LYS A 221 15.41 -17.60 0.48
CA LYS A 221 16.73 -18.21 0.63
C LYS A 221 17.17 -18.31 2.10
N ALA A 222 16.96 -17.26 2.88
CA ALA A 222 17.28 -17.22 4.31
C ALA A 222 16.43 -18.18 5.15
N THR A 223 15.20 -18.46 4.72
CA THR A 223 14.28 -19.37 5.41
C THR A 223 14.28 -20.79 4.84
N HIS A 224 15.25 -21.13 3.98
CA HIS A 224 15.34 -22.45 3.33
C HIS A 224 14.05 -22.88 2.59
N GLY A 225 13.42 -21.94 1.87
CA GLY A 225 12.25 -22.23 1.05
C GLY A 225 10.91 -22.26 1.79
N LYS A 226 10.82 -21.73 3.02
CA LYS A 226 9.56 -21.67 3.78
C LYS A 226 8.68 -20.47 3.41
N VAL A 227 9.23 -19.47 2.76
CA VAL A 227 8.52 -18.24 2.36
C VAL A 227 8.53 -18.14 0.84
N ASN A 228 7.34 -17.93 0.25
CA ASN A 228 7.24 -17.74 -1.19
C ASN A 228 7.70 -16.31 -1.55
N PRO A 229 8.62 -16.14 -2.51
CA PRO A 229 9.11 -14.82 -2.93
C PRO A 229 8.03 -13.86 -3.41
N LEU A 230 6.94 -14.38 -3.97
CA LEU A 230 5.82 -13.56 -4.47
C LEU A 230 5.12 -12.76 -3.38
N ILE A 231 5.27 -13.14 -2.11
CA ILE A 231 4.69 -12.38 -0.99
C ILE A 231 5.24 -10.96 -0.93
N GLY A 232 6.48 -10.75 -1.39
CA GLY A 232 7.10 -9.43 -1.45
C GLY A 232 6.38 -8.45 -2.37
N SER A 233 5.73 -8.93 -3.42
CA SER A 233 4.93 -8.07 -4.30
C SER A 233 3.64 -7.57 -3.63
N ALA A 234 3.16 -8.25 -2.60
CA ALA A 234 1.99 -7.86 -1.82
C ALA A 234 2.30 -6.84 -0.70
N GLY A 235 3.57 -6.48 -0.50
CA GLY A 235 3.97 -5.46 0.48
C GLY A 235 3.63 -4.03 0.11
N VAL A 236 3.19 -3.76 -1.12
CA VAL A 236 2.66 -2.46 -1.53
C VAL A 236 1.29 -2.19 -0.90
N SER A 237 0.91 -0.93 -0.72
CA SER A 237 -0.35 -0.55 -0.05
C SER A 237 -1.62 -1.12 -0.72
N ALA A 238 -1.58 -1.42 -2.02
CA ALA A 238 -2.65 -2.13 -2.73
C ALA A 238 -2.70 -3.64 -2.43
N VAL A 239 -2.47 -4.03 -1.18
CA VAL A 239 -2.35 -5.43 -0.70
C VAL A 239 -3.45 -6.37 -1.22
N PRO A 240 -4.76 -6.05 -1.16
CA PRO A 240 -5.80 -6.97 -1.60
C PRO A 240 -5.72 -7.31 -3.09
N MET A 241 -5.37 -6.34 -3.94
CA MET A 241 -5.19 -6.55 -5.38
C MET A 241 -3.90 -7.31 -5.68
N ALA A 242 -2.79 -6.86 -5.09
CA ALA A 242 -1.49 -7.47 -5.27
C ALA A 242 -1.46 -8.94 -4.80
N ALA A 243 -2.09 -9.27 -3.68
CA ALA A 243 -2.22 -10.63 -3.18
C ALA A 243 -3.00 -11.54 -4.14
N ARG A 244 -4.13 -11.05 -4.70
CA ARG A 244 -4.89 -11.79 -5.71
C ARG A 244 -4.10 -12.05 -7.00
N VAL A 245 -3.30 -11.07 -7.40
CA VAL A 245 -2.43 -11.18 -8.58
C VAL A 245 -1.33 -12.19 -8.32
N SER A 246 -0.72 -12.16 -7.14
CA SER A 246 0.33 -13.11 -6.74
C SER A 246 -0.17 -14.56 -6.70
N GLN A 247 -1.43 -14.78 -6.36
CA GLN A 247 -2.05 -16.12 -6.36
C GLN A 247 -2.30 -16.67 -7.78
N LYS A 248 -2.34 -15.81 -8.80
CA LYS A 248 -2.58 -16.21 -10.19
C LYS A 248 -1.29 -16.44 -10.99
N VAL A 249 -0.14 -16.05 -10.46
CA VAL A 249 1.18 -16.12 -11.11
C VAL A 249 1.92 -17.37 -10.70
#